data_6c2d38b5c57e8bed7b7ac8c85bbb8203
#
_entry.id   6c2d38b5c57e8bed7b7ac8c85bbb8203
#
_cell.length_a   1.000
_cell.length_b   1.000
_cell.length_c   1.000
_cell.angle_alpha   90.00
_cell.angle_beta   90.00
_cell.angle_gamma   90.00
#
_symmetry.space_group_name_H-M   'P 1'
#
loop_
_entity.id
_entity.type
_entity.pdbx_description
1 polymer ?
#
loop_
_entity_poly.entity_id
_entity_poly.type
_entity_poly.pdbx_seq_one_letter_code
_entity_poly.pdbx_strand_id
1 'polypeptide(L)'
;STKPIEENARLTNEVIKVAKCFDVPVEAEIGELLRLDEAGAQMENKNVANPEQVRQFLDLCQPDSLAIGIGNAHGYYKGEPDIKLEVLEEVRKFTDIPFVLHGCTGMREDIIKEAIKLGVAKINFGTEIRYKYVEHYEEALKTNHQGHSWKLSQLANDALTEDIKKIIRLAGSEGKA
;
A
#
# COMPACT_ATOMS: atom_id res chain seq x y z
N SER A 1 -2.08 8.62 -9.02
CA SER A 1 -2.81 9.88 -9.24
C SER A 1 -3.36 9.96 -10.65
N THR A 2 -4.59 10.45 -10.82
CA THR A 2 -5.24 10.69 -12.12
C THR A 2 -4.93 12.07 -12.71
N LYS A 3 -4.17 12.90 -11.99
CA LYS A 3 -3.82 14.26 -12.41
C LYS A 3 -2.58 14.29 -13.30
N PRO A 4 -2.49 15.26 -14.26
CA PRO A 4 -1.24 15.55 -14.94
C PRO A 4 -0.13 15.88 -13.94
N ILE A 5 1.12 15.62 -14.31
CA ILE A 5 2.27 15.69 -13.41
C ILE A 5 2.40 17.09 -12.77
N GLU A 6 2.28 18.14 -13.58
CA GLU A 6 2.43 19.52 -13.12
C GLU A 6 1.32 19.90 -12.12
N GLU A 7 0.08 19.47 -12.38
CA GLU A 7 -1.04 19.71 -11.46
C GLU A 7 -0.90 18.88 -10.17
N ASN A 8 -0.48 17.62 -10.30
CA ASN A 8 -0.20 16.76 -9.15
C ASN A 8 0.89 17.39 -8.27
N ALA A 9 2.01 17.79 -8.84
CA ALA A 9 3.11 18.45 -8.14
C ALA A 9 2.67 19.77 -7.49
N ARG A 10 1.90 20.59 -8.19
CA ARG A 10 1.37 21.84 -7.64
C ARG A 10 0.49 21.60 -6.41
N LEU A 11 -0.45 20.65 -6.50
CA LEU A 11 -1.33 20.30 -5.38
C LEU A 11 -0.55 19.71 -4.21
N THR A 12 0.41 18.83 -4.50
CA THR A 12 1.31 18.25 -3.49
C THR A 12 2.07 19.34 -2.75
N ASN A 13 2.60 20.35 -3.46
CA ASN A 13 3.29 21.49 -2.85
C ASN A 13 2.38 22.32 -1.94
N GLU A 14 1.09 22.51 -2.29
CA GLU A 14 0.14 23.20 -1.42
C GLU A 14 -0.12 22.42 -0.12
N VAL A 15 -0.23 21.09 -0.23
CA VAL A 15 -0.37 20.21 0.95
C VAL A 15 0.90 20.27 1.81
N ILE A 16 2.09 20.17 1.20
CA ILE A 16 3.37 20.26 1.92
C ILE A 16 3.49 21.56 2.71
N LYS A 17 3.09 22.70 2.13
CA LYS A 17 3.12 24.01 2.85
C LYS A 17 2.31 23.98 4.13
N VAL A 18 1.12 23.41 4.09
CA VAL A 18 0.24 23.32 5.26
C VAL A 18 0.79 22.28 6.25
N ALA A 19 1.17 21.10 5.79
CA ALA A 19 1.65 20.00 6.60
C ALA A 19 2.91 20.39 7.42
N LYS A 20 3.83 21.14 6.79
CA LYS A 20 5.04 21.66 7.45
C LYS A 20 4.74 22.55 8.66
N CYS A 21 3.61 23.25 8.69
CA CYS A 21 3.22 24.07 9.85
C CYS A 21 2.91 23.21 11.09
N PHE A 22 2.67 21.92 10.90
CA PHE A 22 2.29 20.97 11.96
C PHE A 22 3.31 19.83 12.13
N ASP A 23 4.44 19.91 11.45
CA ASP A 23 5.46 18.85 11.42
C ASP A 23 4.88 17.49 10.98
N VAL A 24 4.01 17.49 9.97
CA VAL A 24 3.35 16.30 9.43
C VAL A 24 3.98 15.95 8.08
N PRO A 25 4.50 14.70 7.90
CA PRO A 25 5.03 14.25 6.63
C PRO A 25 3.94 14.07 5.57
N VAL A 26 4.32 14.29 4.31
CA VAL A 26 3.42 14.17 3.15
C VAL A 26 3.85 13.01 2.27
N GLU A 27 2.92 12.09 2.03
CA GLU A 27 3.03 11.06 1.01
C GLU A 27 2.38 11.54 -0.29
N ALA A 28 3.08 11.42 -1.40
CA ALA A 28 2.53 11.66 -2.72
C ALA A 28 2.40 10.37 -3.52
N GLU A 29 1.68 10.41 -4.64
CA GLU A 29 1.46 9.24 -5.49
C GLU A 29 1.67 9.60 -6.97
N ILE A 30 2.38 8.71 -7.68
CA ILE A 30 2.54 8.71 -9.13
C ILE A 30 2.14 7.36 -9.73
N GLY A 31 1.48 7.39 -10.87
CA GLY A 31 0.76 6.27 -11.44
C GLY A 31 -0.66 6.20 -10.87
N GLU A 32 -1.55 5.57 -11.58
CA GLU A 32 -2.93 5.42 -11.14
C GLU A 32 -3.10 4.08 -10.41
N LEU A 33 -3.47 4.12 -9.14
CA LEU A 33 -3.84 2.91 -8.39
C LEU A 33 -5.28 2.53 -8.77
N LEU A 34 -5.39 1.46 -9.53
CA LEU A 34 -6.68 0.91 -9.92
C LEU A 34 -7.34 0.20 -8.73
N ARG A 35 -8.66 0.21 -8.70
CA ARG A 35 -9.45 -0.68 -7.86
C ARG A 35 -9.83 -1.89 -8.68
N LEU A 36 -9.54 -3.08 -8.16
CA LEU A 36 -10.10 -4.30 -8.70
C LEU A 36 -11.60 -4.26 -8.42
N ASP A 37 -12.41 -4.58 -9.42
CA ASP A 37 -13.85 -4.77 -9.21
C ASP A 37 -14.12 -6.00 -8.33
N GLU A 38 -15.38 -6.22 -7.92
CA GLU A 38 -15.77 -7.40 -7.14
C GLU A 38 -15.47 -8.71 -7.91
N ALA A 39 -15.31 -8.63 -9.22
CA ALA A 39 -14.91 -9.73 -10.08
C ALA A 39 -13.38 -9.92 -10.12
N GLY A 40 -12.56 -9.02 -9.54
CA GLY A 40 -11.09 -9.10 -9.53
C GLY A 40 -10.49 -9.00 -10.93
N ALA A 41 -11.18 -8.34 -11.87
CA ALA A 41 -10.67 -8.15 -13.21
C ALA A 41 -9.48 -7.20 -13.18
N GLN A 42 -8.31 -7.66 -13.66
CA GLN A 42 -7.19 -6.77 -13.95
C GLN A 42 -7.59 -5.87 -15.13
N MET A 43 -7.66 -4.57 -14.87
CA MET A 43 -7.64 -3.62 -15.96
C MET A 43 -6.21 -3.57 -16.53
N GLU A 44 -6.09 -3.49 -17.86
CA GLU A 44 -4.81 -3.41 -18.57
C GLU A 44 -3.83 -2.45 -17.88
N ASN A 45 -2.53 -2.74 -17.96
CA ASN A 45 -1.35 -2.09 -17.32
C ASN A 45 -1.26 -0.55 -17.44
N LYS A 46 -2.36 0.18 -17.28
CA LYS A 46 -2.41 1.66 -17.34
C LYS A 46 -1.87 2.34 -16.08
N ASN A 47 -1.59 1.57 -15.04
CA ASN A 47 -1.18 2.09 -13.73
C ASN A 47 0.33 1.99 -13.44
N VAL A 48 1.12 1.58 -14.42
CA VAL A 48 2.58 1.54 -14.27
C VAL A 48 3.15 2.93 -14.50
N ALA A 49 3.86 3.46 -13.51
CA ALA A 49 4.51 4.75 -13.60
C ALA A 49 5.70 4.70 -14.56
N ASN A 50 5.89 5.77 -15.33
CA ASN A 50 7.10 5.94 -16.14
C ASN A 50 8.19 6.58 -15.26
N PRO A 51 9.41 6.01 -15.14
CA PRO A 51 10.49 6.57 -14.33
C PRO A 51 10.86 8.03 -14.67
N GLU A 52 10.79 8.42 -15.94
CA GLU A 52 11.04 9.81 -16.34
C GLU A 52 9.96 10.77 -15.83
N GLN A 53 8.70 10.33 -15.79
CA GLN A 53 7.62 11.10 -15.18
C GLN A 53 7.79 11.21 -13.66
N VAL A 54 8.32 10.19 -13.00
CA VAL A 54 8.67 10.25 -11.57
C VAL A 54 9.78 11.28 -11.35
N ARG A 55 10.80 11.31 -12.19
CA ARG A 55 11.87 12.32 -12.13
C ARG A 55 11.29 13.72 -12.27
N GLN A 56 10.52 13.96 -13.33
CA GLN A 56 9.87 15.25 -13.57
C GLN A 56 9.01 15.71 -12.38
N PHE A 57 8.27 14.79 -11.77
CA PHE A 57 7.49 15.09 -10.58
C PHE A 57 8.35 15.50 -9.39
N LEU A 58 9.43 14.78 -9.11
CA LEU A 58 10.35 15.07 -8.01
C LEU A 58 11.16 16.35 -8.22
N ASP A 59 11.40 16.75 -9.49
CA ASP A 59 11.98 18.06 -9.81
C ASP A 59 11.03 19.22 -9.48
N LEU A 60 9.71 18.98 -9.55
CA LEU A 60 8.68 19.98 -9.29
C LEU A 60 8.22 20.03 -7.82
N CYS A 61 8.31 18.92 -7.07
CA CYS A 61 7.95 18.87 -5.65
C CYS A 61 8.74 17.78 -4.92
N GLN A 62 8.88 17.94 -3.60
CA GLN A 62 9.62 17.00 -2.76
C GLN A 62 8.77 16.56 -1.57
N PRO A 63 7.93 15.54 -1.75
CA PRO A 63 7.20 14.89 -0.65
C PRO A 63 8.16 14.10 0.24
N ASP A 64 7.72 13.72 1.43
CA ASP A 64 8.52 12.92 2.37
C ASP A 64 8.58 11.43 1.99
N SER A 65 7.58 10.96 1.25
CA SER A 65 7.54 9.60 0.68
C SER A 65 6.72 9.57 -0.61
N LEU A 66 6.97 8.55 -1.44
CA LEU A 66 6.33 8.45 -2.75
C LEU A 66 5.76 7.06 -3.00
N ALA A 67 4.46 6.99 -3.22
CA ALA A 67 3.79 5.81 -3.76
C ALA A 67 3.95 5.79 -5.29
N ILE A 68 4.44 4.66 -5.81
CA ILE A 68 4.71 4.47 -7.23
C ILE A 68 3.84 3.35 -7.76
N GLY A 69 3.06 3.63 -8.79
CA GLY A 69 2.29 2.61 -9.51
C GLY A 69 3.23 1.66 -10.26
N ILE A 70 3.24 0.39 -9.88
CA ILE A 70 4.09 -0.66 -10.47
C ILE A 70 3.27 -1.85 -10.99
N GLY A 71 2.00 -1.62 -11.32
CA GLY A 71 1.06 -2.68 -11.70
C GLY A 71 0.20 -3.19 -10.52
N ASN A 72 0.38 -2.60 -9.35
CA ASN A 72 -0.37 -2.92 -8.14
C ASN A 72 -1.78 -2.27 -8.16
N ALA A 73 -2.73 -2.92 -7.48
CA ALA A 73 -4.12 -2.46 -7.39
C ALA A 73 -4.72 -2.76 -6.03
N HIS A 74 -5.77 -2.01 -5.65
CA HIS A 74 -6.52 -2.26 -4.42
C HIS A 74 -7.53 -3.39 -4.61
N GLY A 75 -7.58 -4.34 -3.69
CA GLY A 75 -8.49 -5.47 -3.68
C GLY A 75 -7.77 -6.81 -3.66
N TYR A 76 -8.50 -7.90 -3.88
CA TYR A 76 -7.91 -9.24 -4.07
C TYR A 76 -7.67 -9.49 -5.56
N TYR A 77 -6.43 -9.84 -5.90
CA TYR A 77 -6.09 -10.25 -7.26
C TYR A 77 -6.74 -11.61 -7.60
N LYS A 78 -7.28 -11.74 -8.81
CA LYS A 78 -7.62 -13.04 -9.39
C LYS A 78 -6.44 -13.54 -10.20
N GLY A 79 -5.55 -14.27 -9.57
CA GLY A 79 -4.30 -14.72 -10.16
C GLY A 79 -3.10 -13.86 -9.73
N GLU A 80 -1.94 -14.11 -10.31
CA GLU A 80 -0.73 -13.34 -9.99
C GLU A 80 -0.77 -11.96 -10.66
N PRO A 81 -0.59 -10.87 -9.89
CA PRO A 81 -0.43 -9.54 -10.47
C PRO A 81 0.91 -9.43 -11.20
N ASP A 82 0.90 -8.74 -12.34
CA ASP A 82 2.12 -8.42 -13.09
C ASP A 82 2.79 -7.17 -12.50
N ILE A 83 3.59 -7.37 -11.46
CA ILE A 83 4.27 -6.30 -10.72
C ILE A 83 5.60 -5.97 -11.37
N LYS A 84 5.79 -4.71 -11.75
CA LYS A 84 6.95 -4.17 -12.44
C LYS A 84 7.98 -3.61 -11.46
N LEU A 85 8.75 -4.49 -10.79
CA LEU A 85 9.79 -4.09 -9.83
C LEU A 85 10.91 -3.28 -10.50
N GLU A 86 11.15 -3.50 -11.79
CA GLU A 86 12.12 -2.74 -12.59
C GLU A 86 11.85 -1.22 -12.58
N VAL A 87 10.61 -0.79 -12.37
CA VAL A 87 10.29 0.64 -12.21
C VAL A 87 10.91 1.19 -10.93
N LEU A 88 10.86 0.46 -9.82
CA LEU A 88 11.50 0.87 -8.56
C LEU A 88 13.02 0.91 -8.71
N GLU A 89 13.61 -0.08 -9.40
CA GLU A 89 15.05 -0.10 -9.68
C GLU A 89 15.51 1.13 -10.46
N GLU A 90 14.77 1.49 -11.52
CA GLU A 90 15.10 2.66 -12.33
C GLU A 90 14.94 3.97 -11.56
N VAL A 91 13.86 4.10 -10.76
CA VAL A 91 13.62 5.29 -9.95
C VAL A 91 14.67 5.42 -8.85
N ARG A 92 15.10 4.32 -8.23
CA ARG A 92 16.12 4.33 -7.17
C ARG A 92 17.48 4.85 -7.65
N LYS A 93 17.79 4.81 -8.93
CA LYS A 93 19.05 5.35 -9.48
C LYS A 93 19.21 6.86 -9.34
N PHE A 94 18.12 7.58 -9.12
CA PHE A 94 18.15 9.05 -9.07
C PHE A 94 17.49 9.68 -7.83
N THR A 95 16.95 8.89 -6.92
CA THR A 95 16.35 9.43 -5.68
C THR A 95 16.47 8.43 -4.53
N ASP A 96 16.67 8.95 -3.33
CA ASP A 96 16.67 8.19 -2.08
C ASP A 96 15.35 8.34 -1.30
N ILE A 97 14.32 8.96 -1.90
CA ILE A 97 13.01 9.11 -1.26
C ILE A 97 12.46 7.74 -0.84
N PRO A 98 11.89 7.61 0.37
CA PRO A 98 11.22 6.37 0.78
C PRO A 98 10.05 6.03 -0.13
N PHE A 99 10.02 4.82 -0.68
CA PHE A 99 8.90 4.36 -1.49
C PHE A 99 7.78 3.79 -0.64
N VAL A 100 6.56 3.90 -1.14
CA VAL A 100 5.36 3.33 -0.53
C VAL A 100 4.72 2.34 -1.51
N LEU A 101 4.38 1.16 -1.01
CA LEU A 101 3.70 0.13 -1.78
C LEU A 101 2.24 0.01 -1.31
N HIS A 102 1.32 0.31 -2.23
CA HIS A 102 -0.11 0.12 -2.04
C HIS A 102 -0.57 -1.24 -2.61
N GLY A 103 -1.78 -1.69 -2.22
CA GLY A 103 -2.41 -2.85 -2.84
C GLY A 103 -1.69 -4.18 -2.64
N CYS A 104 -1.13 -4.42 -1.45
CA CYS A 104 -0.35 -5.63 -1.18
C CYS A 104 -1.17 -6.88 -0.86
N THR A 105 -2.51 -6.77 -0.72
CA THR A 105 -3.40 -7.90 -0.43
C THR A 105 -3.33 -8.94 -1.54
N GLY A 106 -2.88 -10.16 -1.22
CA GLY A 106 -2.74 -11.25 -2.19
C GLY A 106 -1.50 -11.15 -3.10
N MET A 107 -0.62 -10.17 -2.87
CA MET A 107 0.68 -10.12 -3.52
C MET A 107 1.62 -11.17 -2.90
N ARG A 108 2.45 -11.81 -3.72
CA ARG A 108 3.42 -12.80 -3.25
C ARG A 108 4.43 -12.17 -2.30
N GLU A 109 4.81 -12.92 -1.25
CA GLU A 109 5.76 -12.46 -0.24
C GLU A 109 7.15 -12.12 -0.79
N ASP A 110 7.63 -12.88 -1.79
CA ASP A 110 8.93 -12.63 -2.41
C ASP A 110 8.95 -11.30 -3.16
N ILE A 111 7.86 -10.93 -3.84
CA ILE A 111 7.70 -9.63 -4.49
C ILE A 111 7.76 -8.49 -3.45
N ILE A 112 7.05 -8.65 -2.33
CA ILE A 112 7.05 -7.65 -1.24
C ILE A 112 8.47 -7.49 -0.66
N LYS A 113 9.15 -8.61 -0.40
CA LYS A 113 10.53 -8.61 0.14
C LYS A 113 11.52 -7.95 -0.83
N GLU A 114 11.36 -8.19 -2.13
CA GLU A 114 12.21 -7.56 -3.15
C GLU A 114 11.92 -6.05 -3.25
N ALA A 115 10.65 -5.64 -3.26
CA ALA A 115 10.28 -4.23 -3.22
C ALA A 115 10.88 -3.49 -2.01
N ILE A 116 10.92 -4.13 -0.83
CA ILE A 116 11.57 -3.57 0.37
C ILE A 116 13.07 -3.34 0.14
N LYS A 117 13.79 -4.29 -0.49
CA LYS A 117 15.21 -4.12 -0.83
C LYS A 117 15.43 -2.96 -1.80
N LEU A 118 14.47 -2.71 -2.69
CA LEU A 118 14.50 -1.60 -3.65
C LEU A 118 14.10 -0.25 -3.04
N GLY A 119 13.81 -0.20 -1.73
CA GLY A 119 13.59 1.03 -0.99
C GLY A 119 12.14 1.32 -0.62
N VAL A 120 11.25 0.33 -0.70
CA VAL A 120 9.93 0.44 -0.09
C VAL A 120 10.08 0.46 1.43
N ALA A 121 9.69 1.57 2.06
CA ALA A 121 9.77 1.78 3.50
C ALA A 121 8.39 1.71 4.18
N LYS A 122 7.30 1.79 3.41
CA LYS A 122 5.92 1.70 3.91
C LYS A 122 5.10 0.79 3.00
N ILE A 123 4.30 -0.09 3.62
CA ILE A 123 3.44 -1.06 2.92
C ILE A 123 2.02 -0.95 3.45
N ASN A 124 1.04 -0.86 2.55
CA ASN A 124 -0.38 -0.72 2.92
C ASN A 124 -1.13 -2.05 2.73
N PHE A 125 -1.55 -2.63 3.84
CA PHE A 125 -2.46 -3.76 3.88
C PHE A 125 -3.84 -3.29 4.39
N GLY A 126 -4.86 -3.33 3.58
CA GLY A 126 -6.21 -2.88 3.97
C GLY A 126 -7.27 -3.96 3.77
N THR A 127 -7.41 -4.45 2.56
CA THR A 127 -8.45 -5.40 2.18
C THR A 127 -8.32 -6.71 2.96
N GLU A 128 -7.13 -7.30 3.02
CA GLU A 128 -6.86 -8.55 3.74
C GLU A 128 -7.25 -8.45 5.22
N ILE A 129 -6.83 -7.38 5.91
CA ILE A 129 -7.13 -7.18 7.33
C ILE A 129 -8.63 -7.11 7.57
N ARG A 130 -9.38 -6.41 6.71
CA ARG A 130 -10.84 -6.31 6.84
C ARG A 130 -11.54 -7.66 6.63
N TYR A 131 -11.12 -8.42 5.61
CA TYR A 131 -11.70 -9.74 5.35
C TYR A 131 -11.35 -10.73 6.46
N LYS A 132 -10.11 -10.74 6.93
CA LYS A 132 -9.68 -11.58 8.05
C LYS A 132 -10.46 -11.27 9.33
N TYR A 133 -10.71 -9.98 9.61
CA TYR A 133 -11.55 -9.61 10.73
C TYR A 133 -12.96 -10.20 10.62
N VAL A 134 -13.59 -10.13 9.45
CA VAL A 134 -14.93 -10.71 9.22
C VAL A 134 -14.91 -12.23 9.38
N GLU A 135 -13.94 -12.92 8.78
CA GLU A 135 -13.77 -14.38 8.92
C GLU A 135 -13.64 -14.78 10.40
N HIS A 136 -12.80 -14.10 11.16
CA HIS A 136 -12.62 -14.37 12.59
C HIS A 136 -13.88 -14.04 13.42
N TYR A 137 -14.62 -13.00 13.04
CA TYR A 137 -15.86 -12.64 13.69
C TYR A 137 -16.96 -13.69 13.41
N GLU A 138 -17.05 -14.20 12.19
CA GLU A 138 -17.94 -15.31 11.83
C GLU A 138 -17.59 -16.57 12.59
N GLU A 139 -16.31 -16.90 12.75
CA GLU A 139 -15.89 -18.05 13.55
C GLU A 139 -16.21 -17.86 15.04
N ALA A 140 -16.01 -16.67 15.57
CA ALA A 140 -16.42 -16.35 16.95
C ALA A 140 -17.92 -16.50 17.16
N LEU A 141 -18.76 -16.15 16.17
CA LEU A 141 -20.21 -16.36 16.21
C LEU A 141 -20.58 -17.86 16.26
N LYS A 142 -19.89 -18.72 15.50
CA LYS A 142 -20.14 -20.17 15.53
C LYS A 142 -19.83 -20.79 16.87
N THR A 143 -18.78 -20.32 17.52
CA THR A 143 -18.31 -20.86 18.80
C THR A 143 -18.99 -20.24 20.02
N ASN A 144 -19.53 -19.03 19.89
CA ASN A 144 -20.14 -18.26 20.97
C ASN A 144 -21.33 -17.40 20.51
N HIS A 145 -22.30 -18.00 19.82
CA HIS A 145 -23.43 -17.31 19.18
C HIS A 145 -24.36 -16.53 20.13
N GLN A 146 -24.32 -16.78 21.44
CA GLN A 146 -25.03 -16.02 22.47
C GLN A 146 -24.14 -14.99 23.18
N GLY A 147 -22.90 -14.83 22.71
CA GLY A 147 -21.95 -13.90 23.30
C GLY A 147 -22.33 -12.44 23.05
N HIS A 148 -21.98 -11.58 24.01
CA HIS A 148 -22.08 -10.15 23.80
C HIS A 148 -21.16 -9.71 22.63
N SER A 149 -21.60 -8.73 21.85
CA SER A 149 -20.86 -8.23 20.67
C SER A 149 -19.40 -7.83 20.98
N TRP A 150 -19.15 -7.24 22.14
CA TRP A 150 -17.78 -6.90 22.56
C TRP A 150 -16.91 -8.16 22.74
N LYS A 151 -17.47 -9.26 23.23
CA LYS A 151 -16.73 -10.51 23.39
C LYS A 151 -16.41 -11.16 22.05
N LEU A 152 -17.35 -11.11 21.10
CA LEU A 152 -17.12 -11.57 19.72
C LEU A 152 -16.04 -10.74 19.04
N SER A 153 -16.12 -9.41 19.17
CA SER A 153 -15.07 -8.50 18.63
C SER A 153 -13.71 -8.76 19.27
N GLN A 154 -13.66 -9.06 20.58
CA GLN A 154 -12.40 -9.40 21.24
C GLN A 154 -11.79 -10.67 20.65
N LEU A 155 -12.59 -11.75 20.52
CA LEU A 155 -12.12 -13.01 19.92
C LEU A 155 -11.62 -12.82 18.49
N ALA A 156 -12.34 -12.04 17.69
CA ALA A 156 -11.93 -11.71 16.33
C ALA A 156 -10.62 -10.90 16.29
N ASN A 157 -10.47 -9.91 17.18
CA ASN A 157 -9.25 -9.11 17.29
C ASN A 157 -8.05 -9.93 17.78
N ASP A 158 -8.25 -10.84 18.74
CA ASP A 158 -7.17 -11.71 19.23
C ASP A 158 -6.64 -12.60 18.09
N ALA A 159 -7.54 -13.19 17.29
CA ALA A 159 -7.17 -13.98 16.12
C ALA A 159 -6.50 -13.12 15.02
N LEU A 160 -7.07 -11.95 14.71
CA LEU A 160 -6.51 -11.01 13.74
C LEU A 160 -5.10 -10.53 14.13
N THR A 161 -4.83 -10.40 15.43
CA THR A 161 -3.50 -10.03 15.93
C THR A 161 -2.41 -10.97 15.43
N GLU A 162 -2.69 -12.27 15.35
CA GLU A 162 -1.72 -13.24 14.83
C GLU A 162 -1.48 -13.07 13.33
N ASP A 163 -2.49 -12.71 12.55
CA ASP A 163 -2.32 -12.41 11.13
C ASP A 163 -1.53 -11.11 10.92
N ILE A 164 -1.81 -10.07 11.71
CA ILE A 164 -1.04 -8.81 11.66
C ILE A 164 0.44 -9.05 12.02
N LYS A 165 0.75 -9.90 13.02
CA LYS A 165 2.13 -10.28 13.36
C LYS A 165 2.86 -10.92 12.19
N LYS A 166 2.18 -11.74 11.37
CA LYS A 166 2.78 -12.31 10.14
C LYS A 166 3.15 -11.22 9.15
N ILE A 167 2.26 -10.23 8.96
CA ILE A 167 2.51 -9.08 8.07
C ILE A 167 3.69 -8.24 8.59
N ILE A 168 3.78 -7.98 9.89
CA ILE A 168 4.90 -7.26 10.52
C ILE A 168 6.23 -7.99 10.27
N ARG A 169 6.27 -9.32 10.43
CA ARG A 169 7.46 -10.14 10.12
C ARG A 169 7.80 -10.10 8.64
N LEU A 170 6.82 -10.23 7.76
CA LEU A 170 6.99 -10.13 6.31
C LEU A 170 7.62 -8.78 5.92
N ALA A 171 7.15 -7.68 6.52
CA ALA A 171 7.67 -6.34 6.32
C ALA A 171 9.05 -6.11 6.95
N GLY A 172 9.57 -7.06 7.75
CA GLY A 172 10.83 -6.92 8.47
C GLY A 172 10.81 -5.85 9.56
N SER A 173 9.61 -5.53 10.10
CA SER A 173 9.40 -4.49 11.11
C SER A 173 9.39 -5.02 12.55
N GLU A 174 9.47 -6.35 12.75
CA GLU A 174 9.49 -6.97 14.06
C GLU A 174 10.66 -6.44 14.91
N GLY A 175 10.37 -5.94 16.12
CA GLY A 175 11.35 -5.41 17.05
C GLY A 175 11.96 -4.06 16.68
N LYS A 176 11.35 -3.32 15.73
CA LYS A 176 11.85 -2.00 15.28
C LYS A 176 11.01 -0.82 15.77
N ALA A 177 10.02 -1.06 16.61
CA ALA A 177 9.21 -0.01 17.23
C ALA A 177 9.71 0.30 18.65
#